data_971b243b8fd69123a04bee5b7f6d5704
#
_entry.id   971b243b8fd69123a04bee5b7f6d5704
#
_cell.length_a   1.000
_cell.length_b   1.000
_cell.length_c   1.000
_cell.angle_alpha   90.00
_cell.angle_beta   90.00
_cell.angle_gamma   90.00
#
_symmetry.space_group_name_H-M   'P 1'
#
loop_
_entity.id
_entity.type
_entity.pdbx_description
1 polymer ?
#
loop_
_entity_poly.entity_id
_entity_poly.type
_entity_poly.pdbx_seq_one_letter_code
_entity_poly.pdbx_strand_id
1 'polypeptide(L)'
;MVRLRLDVAYDGTDFHGWARQKPAGGDELRTVQGELEDALRLILRYPVELTVAGRTDAGVHASGQVAHADIPVAALDQRSIEGNPGRLVRRLAKMLEPDVRVSAVTFAPAGFDARFSALTRTYRYRVTTAAGGALPTRVRDTAVWPKKVDLDAVQEFANTLVGLHDFAAFCKARPFATTIREIKSFEWHDVSTSEEPELYEAVIVADAFCWHMVRALVSTCLDVGSGKRDAAWAVGLLGELERSPSVRLAPAHGLTLIGVDYPVDSGLAARAAHTAQRRDASEVHTVTGHPTE
;
A
#
# COMPACT_ATOMS: atom_id res chain seq x y z
N MET A 1 -17.35 24.42 0.06
CA MET A 1 -16.72 23.14 0.44
C MET A 1 -15.29 23.38 0.89
N VAL A 2 -14.79 22.61 1.85
CA VAL A 2 -13.37 22.54 2.23
C VAL A 2 -12.91 21.10 2.12
N ARG A 3 -11.65 20.90 1.75
CA ARG A 3 -11.03 19.59 1.72
C ARG A 3 -10.29 19.34 3.03
N LEU A 4 -10.58 18.21 3.64
CA LEU A 4 -9.85 17.70 4.81
C LEU A 4 -8.90 16.60 4.36
N ARG A 5 -7.66 16.61 4.87
CA ARG A 5 -6.70 15.52 4.82
C ARG A 5 -6.76 14.75 6.14
N LEU A 6 -6.76 13.44 6.05
CA LEU A 6 -6.73 12.51 7.17
C LEU A 6 -5.50 11.63 7.06
N ASP A 7 -4.72 11.54 8.15
CA ASP A 7 -3.64 10.57 8.29
C ASP A 7 -4.17 9.39 9.13
N VAL A 8 -4.10 8.17 8.57
CA VAL A 8 -4.81 7.00 9.07
C VAL A 8 -3.87 5.81 9.24
N ALA A 9 -4.04 5.07 10.33
CA ALA A 9 -3.37 3.79 10.57
C ALA A 9 -4.41 2.71 10.92
N TYR A 10 -4.13 1.45 10.55
CA TYR A 10 -5.01 0.33 10.89
C TYR A 10 -4.27 -1.02 10.90
N ASP A 11 -4.72 -1.90 11.78
CA ASP A 11 -4.48 -3.33 11.70
C ASP A 11 -5.51 -3.93 10.73
N GLY A 12 -5.05 -4.35 9.55
CA GLY A 12 -5.91 -4.83 8.47
C GLY A 12 -6.46 -6.24 8.65
N THR A 13 -6.05 -6.96 9.71
CA THR A 13 -6.32 -8.40 9.90
C THR A 13 -7.81 -8.74 9.75
N ASP A 14 -8.67 -7.97 10.41
CA ASP A 14 -10.10 -8.23 10.48
C ASP A 14 -10.90 -7.39 9.46
N PHE A 15 -10.21 -6.76 8.50
CA PHE A 15 -10.81 -5.98 7.43
C PHE A 15 -10.79 -6.69 6.08
N HIS A 16 -11.86 -6.53 5.31
CA HIS A 16 -11.93 -6.95 3.91
C HIS A 16 -11.25 -5.95 2.96
N GLY A 17 -10.22 -5.26 3.46
CA GLY A 17 -9.45 -4.25 2.78
C GLY A 17 -9.98 -2.84 3.01
N TRP A 18 -9.44 -1.89 2.24
CA TRP A 18 -9.81 -0.48 2.37
C TRP A 18 -11.23 -0.20 1.87
N ALA A 19 -11.52 -0.54 0.60
CA ALA A 19 -12.69 -0.02 -0.11
C ALA A 19 -13.98 -0.64 0.38
N ARG A 20 -15.01 0.19 0.60
CA ARG A 20 -16.38 -0.24 0.93
C ARG A 20 -16.88 -1.27 -0.10
N GLN A 21 -17.42 -2.37 0.37
CA GLN A 21 -17.86 -3.49 -0.44
C GLN A 21 -19.18 -4.06 0.11
N LYS A 22 -20.11 -4.33 -0.81
CA LYS A 22 -21.33 -5.05 -0.51
C LYS A 22 -21.49 -6.15 -1.55
N PRO A 23 -21.30 -7.42 -1.19
CA PRO A 23 -21.56 -8.55 -2.08
C PRO A 23 -23.01 -8.58 -2.51
N ALA A 24 -23.29 -9.06 -3.72
CA ALA A 24 -24.66 -9.21 -4.21
C ALA A 24 -25.43 -10.19 -3.29
N GLY A 25 -26.52 -9.70 -2.69
CA GLY A 25 -27.38 -10.50 -1.78
C GLY A 25 -26.79 -10.76 -0.38
N GLY A 26 -25.65 -10.17 -0.03
CA GLY A 26 -25.03 -10.29 1.29
C GLY A 26 -25.06 -8.99 2.09
N ASP A 27 -24.58 -9.07 3.33
CA ASP A 27 -24.34 -7.92 4.18
C ASP A 27 -23.14 -7.10 3.73
N GLU A 28 -23.06 -5.85 4.17
CA GLU A 28 -21.89 -5.00 3.94
C GLU A 28 -20.67 -5.57 4.69
N LEU A 29 -19.56 -5.72 3.97
CA LEU A 29 -18.32 -6.22 4.56
C LEU A 29 -17.65 -5.13 5.39
N ARG A 30 -17.04 -5.52 6.52
CA ARG A 30 -16.26 -4.61 7.34
C ARG A 30 -15.03 -4.13 6.58
N THR A 31 -14.93 -2.84 6.30
CA THR A 31 -13.85 -2.21 5.54
C THR A 31 -13.40 -0.93 6.22
N VAL A 32 -12.12 -0.56 6.07
CA VAL A 32 -11.58 0.65 6.70
C VAL A 32 -12.32 1.92 6.24
N GLN A 33 -12.62 2.02 4.95
CA GLN A 33 -13.39 3.14 4.39
C GLN A 33 -14.80 3.20 4.99
N GLY A 34 -15.47 2.07 5.14
CA GLY A 34 -16.80 1.99 5.72
C GLY A 34 -16.84 2.52 7.15
N GLU A 35 -15.96 2.01 8.01
CA GLU A 35 -15.84 2.44 9.41
C GLU A 35 -15.58 3.95 9.54
N LEU A 36 -14.65 4.47 8.74
CA LEU A 36 -14.29 5.89 8.78
C LEU A 36 -15.41 6.80 8.27
N GLU A 37 -16.05 6.46 7.14
CA GLU A 37 -17.14 7.25 6.55
C GLU A 37 -18.37 7.25 7.46
N ASP A 38 -18.71 6.13 8.08
CA ASP A 38 -19.84 6.03 9.01
C ASP A 38 -19.58 6.83 10.29
N ALA A 39 -18.38 6.76 10.87
CA ALA A 39 -18.01 7.58 12.02
C ALA A 39 -18.02 9.08 11.68
N LEU A 40 -17.43 9.49 10.55
CA LEU A 40 -17.43 10.87 10.09
C LEU A 40 -18.84 11.36 9.81
N ARG A 41 -19.69 10.58 9.16
CA ARG A 41 -21.10 10.92 8.88
C ARG A 41 -21.88 11.21 10.17
N LEU A 42 -21.68 10.39 11.22
CA LEU A 42 -22.33 10.62 12.51
C LEU A 42 -21.81 11.88 13.22
N ILE A 43 -20.48 12.11 13.15
CA ILE A 43 -19.87 13.29 13.78
C ILE A 43 -20.25 14.58 13.06
N LEU A 44 -20.11 14.61 11.73
CA LEU A 44 -20.28 15.80 10.91
C LEU A 44 -21.75 16.04 10.53
N ARG A 45 -22.63 15.05 10.73
CA ARG A 45 -24.04 15.06 10.29
C ARG A 45 -24.18 15.37 8.79
N TYR A 46 -23.22 14.89 8.03
CA TYR A 46 -23.12 15.08 6.59
C TYR A 46 -22.54 13.79 5.95
N PRO A 47 -23.05 13.36 4.80
CA PRO A 47 -22.47 12.23 4.09
C PRO A 47 -21.04 12.56 3.68
N VAL A 48 -20.10 11.66 3.99
CA VAL A 48 -18.68 11.81 3.70
C VAL A 48 -18.25 10.68 2.79
N GLU A 49 -17.54 11.02 1.73
CA GLU A 49 -16.87 10.06 0.84
C GLU A 49 -15.37 10.29 0.91
N LEU A 50 -14.62 9.22 1.17
CA LEU A 50 -13.16 9.26 1.29
C LEU A 50 -12.48 8.86 -0.01
N THR A 51 -11.58 9.71 -0.48
CA THR A 51 -10.59 9.37 -1.50
C THR A 51 -9.26 9.04 -0.84
N VAL A 52 -8.72 7.85 -1.10
CA VAL A 52 -7.51 7.31 -0.46
C VAL A 52 -6.30 7.35 -1.38
N ALA A 53 -5.10 7.53 -0.82
CA ALA A 53 -3.83 7.53 -1.56
C ALA A 53 -3.55 6.19 -2.26
N GLY A 54 -3.88 5.08 -1.63
CA GLY A 54 -3.76 3.74 -2.18
C GLY A 54 -4.65 2.76 -1.44
N ARG A 55 -5.48 2.00 -2.18
CA ARG A 55 -6.29 0.94 -1.58
C ARG A 55 -5.38 -0.21 -1.14
N THR A 56 -5.64 -0.75 0.04
CA THR A 56 -5.02 -1.97 0.55
C THR A 56 -5.98 -3.15 0.41
N ASP A 57 -5.45 -4.34 0.23
CA ASP A 57 -6.21 -5.58 0.15
C ASP A 57 -6.66 -6.05 1.54
N ALA A 58 -7.54 -7.05 1.59
CA ALA A 58 -7.94 -7.72 2.84
C ALA A 58 -6.70 -8.24 3.58
N GLY A 59 -6.62 -8.00 4.89
CA GLY A 59 -5.53 -8.41 5.76
C GLY A 59 -4.26 -7.56 5.66
N VAL A 60 -4.19 -6.54 4.80
CA VAL A 60 -3.04 -5.64 4.66
C VAL A 60 -3.19 -4.45 5.61
N HIS A 61 -2.12 -4.14 6.35
CA HIS A 61 -2.08 -3.06 7.33
C HIS A 61 -1.68 -1.71 6.72
N ALA A 62 -1.86 -0.65 7.49
CA ALA A 62 -1.24 0.63 7.23
C ALA A 62 -0.87 1.35 8.52
N SER A 63 0.30 1.99 8.55
CA SER A 63 0.71 2.95 9.58
C SER A 63 0.82 4.38 9.00
N GLY A 64 0.82 4.52 7.67
CA GLY A 64 0.99 5.79 6.97
C GLY A 64 0.01 5.98 5.82
N GLN A 65 -1.25 5.57 5.96
CA GLN A 65 -2.29 5.81 4.96
C GLN A 65 -2.76 7.26 4.99
N VAL A 66 -3.07 7.82 3.81
CA VAL A 66 -3.61 9.16 3.67
C VAL A 66 -4.92 9.11 2.89
N ALA A 67 -5.92 9.85 3.38
CA ALA A 67 -7.18 10.04 2.69
C ALA A 67 -7.59 11.52 2.68
N HIS A 68 -8.52 11.89 1.81
CA HIS A 68 -9.17 13.20 1.86
C HIS A 68 -10.70 13.08 1.69
N ALA A 69 -11.40 14.08 2.19
CA ALA A 69 -12.82 14.27 1.98
C ALA A 69 -13.16 15.73 1.74
N ASP A 70 -14.14 16.00 0.90
CA ASP A 70 -14.70 17.33 0.67
C ASP A 70 -16.00 17.47 1.49
N ILE A 71 -16.05 18.46 2.39
CA ILE A 71 -17.18 18.69 3.28
C ILE A 71 -17.63 20.17 3.24
N PRO A 72 -18.90 20.48 3.56
CA PRO A 72 -19.30 21.85 3.80
C PRO A 72 -18.57 22.45 5.01
N VAL A 73 -18.12 23.71 4.91
CA VAL A 73 -17.49 24.41 6.04
C VAL A 73 -18.39 24.38 7.28
N ALA A 74 -19.70 24.59 7.10
CA ALA A 74 -20.69 24.58 8.16
C ALA A 74 -20.75 23.24 8.95
N ALA A 75 -20.28 22.12 8.40
CA ALA A 75 -20.23 20.86 9.12
C ALA A 75 -19.20 20.89 10.29
N LEU A 76 -18.25 21.83 10.25
CA LEU A 76 -17.27 22.06 11.31
C LEU A 76 -17.74 23.06 12.39
N ASP A 77 -18.86 23.76 12.21
CA ASP A 77 -19.35 24.81 13.15
C ASP A 77 -19.99 24.25 14.42
N GLN A 78 -19.88 22.94 14.63
CA GLN A 78 -20.39 22.28 15.84
C GLN A 78 -19.58 22.71 17.08
N ARG A 79 -20.26 22.91 18.22
CA ARG A 79 -19.65 23.27 19.51
C ARG A 79 -18.44 22.42 19.91
N SER A 80 -18.41 21.15 19.48
CA SER A 80 -17.31 20.23 19.82
C SER A 80 -16.15 20.27 18.84
N ILE A 81 -16.29 20.93 17.70
CA ILE A 81 -15.30 21.05 16.62
C ILE A 81 -14.80 22.52 16.54
N GLU A 82 -15.72 23.49 16.61
CA GLU A 82 -15.43 24.94 16.61
C GLU A 82 -14.54 25.34 15.42
N GLY A 83 -14.86 24.86 14.22
CA GLY A 83 -14.11 25.14 13.00
C GLY A 83 -12.72 24.49 12.90
N ASN A 84 -12.25 23.80 13.94
CA ASN A 84 -10.93 23.16 13.97
C ASN A 84 -11.02 21.65 13.64
N PRO A 85 -10.60 21.21 12.42
CA PRO A 85 -10.67 19.81 12.02
C PRO A 85 -9.83 18.88 12.91
N GLY A 86 -8.75 19.35 13.53
CA GLY A 86 -7.93 18.57 14.46
C GLY A 86 -8.71 18.00 15.64
N ARG A 87 -9.83 18.66 16.04
CA ARG A 87 -10.69 18.15 17.11
C ARG A 87 -11.47 16.87 16.71
N LEU A 88 -11.57 16.56 15.42
CA LEU A 88 -12.16 15.31 14.93
C LEU A 88 -11.37 14.09 15.41
N VAL A 89 -10.04 14.20 15.55
CA VAL A 89 -9.17 13.09 16.00
C VAL A 89 -9.68 12.47 17.31
N ARG A 90 -9.94 13.31 18.30
CA ARG A 90 -10.42 12.83 19.61
C ARG A 90 -11.84 12.22 19.52
N ARG A 91 -12.67 12.73 18.64
CA ARG A 91 -14.04 12.22 18.46
C ARG A 91 -14.01 10.87 17.74
N LEU A 92 -13.21 10.75 16.68
CA LEU A 92 -13.01 9.51 15.95
C LEU A 92 -12.43 8.42 16.85
N ALA A 93 -11.42 8.75 17.67
CA ALA A 93 -10.82 7.79 18.62
C ALA A 93 -11.78 7.23 19.68
N LYS A 94 -12.95 7.88 19.89
CA LYS A 94 -14.00 7.36 20.79
C LYS A 94 -15.05 6.52 20.10
N MET A 95 -15.07 6.53 18.78
CA MET A 95 -16.10 5.86 17.97
C MET A 95 -15.55 4.68 17.19
N LEU A 96 -14.29 4.77 16.78
CA LEU A 96 -13.61 3.73 16.02
C LEU A 96 -13.13 2.62 16.98
N GLU A 97 -13.16 1.40 16.47
CA GLU A 97 -12.54 0.27 17.15
C GLU A 97 -11.01 0.45 17.23
N PRO A 98 -10.32 -0.23 18.19
CA PRO A 98 -8.88 -0.04 18.41
C PRO A 98 -7.98 -0.36 17.22
N ASP A 99 -8.48 -1.11 16.24
CA ASP A 99 -7.76 -1.51 15.04
C ASP A 99 -7.77 -0.44 13.92
N VAL A 100 -8.47 0.69 14.11
CA VAL A 100 -8.41 1.87 13.23
C VAL A 100 -8.13 3.13 14.03
N ARG A 101 -7.19 3.92 13.55
CA ARG A 101 -6.79 5.18 14.17
C ARG A 101 -6.63 6.28 13.13
N VAL A 102 -7.21 7.44 13.40
CA VAL A 102 -6.90 8.69 12.70
C VAL A 102 -5.96 9.51 13.58
N SER A 103 -4.74 9.75 13.13
CA SER A 103 -3.71 10.46 13.89
C SER A 103 -3.75 11.97 13.69
N ALA A 104 -4.20 12.43 12.52
CA ALA A 104 -4.35 13.84 12.20
C ALA A 104 -5.53 14.07 11.26
N VAL A 105 -6.20 15.22 11.44
CA VAL A 105 -7.16 15.78 10.47
C VAL A 105 -6.83 17.25 10.31
N THR A 106 -6.51 17.66 9.09
CA THR A 106 -6.12 19.04 8.76
C THR A 106 -6.89 19.57 7.56
N PHE A 107 -6.93 20.88 7.38
CA PHE A 107 -7.32 21.42 6.07
C PHE A 107 -6.25 21.03 5.05
N ALA A 108 -6.67 20.45 3.94
CA ALA A 108 -5.76 20.12 2.87
C ALA A 108 -5.32 21.38 2.12
N PRO A 109 -4.05 21.48 1.69
CA PRO A 109 -3.58 22.54 0.81
C PRO A 109 -4.37 22.58 -0.50
N ALA A 110 -4.37 23.75 -1.16
CA ALA A 110 -5.03 23.91 -2.44
C ALA A 110 -4.47 22.93 -3.49
N GLY A 111 -5.34 22.27 -4.24
CA GLY A 111 -4.96 21.29 -5.26
C GLY A 111 -4.53 19.92 -4.72
N PHE A 112 -4.60 19.69 -3.41
CA PHE A 112 -4.30 18.37 -2.82
C PHE A 112 -5.35 17.33 -3.24
N ASP A 113 -4.86 16.22 -3.76
CA ASP A 113 -5.60 14.97 -3.96
C ASP A 113 -4.80 13.82 -3.36
N ALA A 114 -5.38 13.08 -2.41
CA ALA A 114 -4.67 12.01 -1.71
C ALA A 114 -4.12 10.93 -2.67
N ARG A 115 -4.83 10.65 -3.75
CA ARG A 115 -4.45 9.63 -4.74
C ARG A 115 -3.52 10.16 -5.80
N PHE A 116 -3.90 11.29 -6.42
CA PHE A 116 -3.24 11.76 -7.64
C PHE A 116 -2.10 12.74 -7.37
N SER A 117 -2.09 13.45 -6.23
CA SER A 117 -0.95 14.30 -5.86
C SER A 117 0.23 13.52 -5.27
N ALA A 118 0.07 12.24 -4.92
CA ALA A 118 1.15 11.46 -4.33
C ALA A 118 2.31 11.21 -5.30
N LEU A 119 3.54 11.36 -4.79
CA LEU A 119 4.79 11.08 -5.48
C LEU A 119 5.13 9.61 -5.38
N THR A 120 5.14 9.08 -4.16
CA THR A 120 5.52 7.70 -3.86
C THR A 120 4.59 7.08 -2.82
N ARG A 121 4.61 5.75 -2.76
CA ARG A 121 4.07 4.93 -1.67
C ARG A 121 5.17 4.02 -1.21
N THR A 122 5.31 3.88 0.10
CA THR A 122 6.29 3.00 0.73
C THR A 122 5.57 1.88 1.46
N TYR A 123 5.92 0.65 1.12
CA TYR A 123 5.44 -0.53 1.83
C TYR A 123 6.60 -1.21 2.54
N ARG A 124 6.30 -1.79 3.69
CA ARG A 124 7.16 -2.71 4.43
C ARG A 124 6.51 -4.09 4.45
N TYR A 125 7.32 -5.13 4.26
CA TYR A 125 6.88 -6.51 4.44
C TYR A 125 7.77 -7.19 5.46
N ARG A 126 7.17 -7.77 6.52
CA ARG A 126 7.89 -8.54 7.54
C ARG A 126 7.67 -10.03 7.34
N VAL A 127 8.75 -10.80 7.40
CA VAL A 127 8.71 -12.24 7.24
C VAL A 127 9.79 -12.92 8.08
N THR A 128 9.42 -14.01 8.75
CA THR A 128 10.38 -14.87 9.42
C THR A 128 10.47 -16.23 8.74
N THR A 129 11.67 -16.82 8.74
CA THR A 129 11.93 -18.20 8.32
C THR A 129 12.20 -19.13 9.50
N ALA A 130 12.16 -18.59 10.72
CA ALA A 130 12.36 -19.34 11.95
C ALA A 130 11.36 -20.52 12.07
N ALA A 131 11.85 -21.68 12.46
CA ALA A 131 11.03 -22.88 12.61
C ALA A 131 9.90 -22.72 13.64
N GLY A 132 10.09 -21.84 14.65
CA GLY A 132 9.08 -21.49 15.65
C GLY A 132 8.02 -20.53 15.16
N GLY A 133 8.17 -19.96 13.95
CA GLY A 133 7.28 -18.93 13.41
C GLY A 133 7.45 -17.56 14.05
N ALA A 134 6.49 -16.68 13.84
CA ALA A 134 6.47 -15.34 14.41
C ALA A 134 6.13 -15.35 15.90
N LEU A 135 6.63 -14.35 16.64
CA LEU A 135 6.22 -14.14 18.03
C LEU A 135 4.69 -14.01 18.15
N PRO A 136 4.06 -14.57 19.19
CA PRO A 136 2.59 -14.46 19.38
C PRO A 136 2.07 -13.02 19.35
N THR A 137 2.87 -12.05 19.83
CA THR A 137 2.54 -10.62 19.82
C THR A 137 2.71 -9.96 18.44
N ARG A 138 3.31 -10.67 17.46
CA ARG A 138 3.63 -10.18 16.12
C ARG A 138 3.02 -11.03 15.00
N VAL A 139 2.21 -12.05 15.33
CA VAL A 139 1.59 -12.91 14.33
C VAL A 139 0.65 -12.17 13.37
N ARG A 140 0.18 -11.00 13.76
CA ARG A 140 -0.70 -10.19 12.93
C ARG A 140 0.05 -9.38 11.87
N ASP A 141 1.36 -9.12 12.05
CA ASP A 141 2.15 -8.28 11.14
C ASP A 141 3.45 -8.93 10.65
N THR A 142 3.66 -10.21 10.94
CA THR A 142 4.84 -10.97 10.51
C THR A 142 4.44 -12.28 9.87
N ALA A 143 4.69 -12.40 8.56
CA ALA A 143 4.43 -13.63 7.82
C ALA A 143 5.47 -14.71 8.16
N VAL A 144 5.09 -15.97 7.97
CA VAL A 144 6.01 -17.11 8.09
C VAL A 144 6.29 -17.68 6.71
N TRP A 145 7.57 -17.84 6.39
CA TRP A 145 8.03 -18.49 5.17
C TRP A 145 8.70 -19.83 5.52
N PRO A 146 8.30 -20.95 4.89
CA PRO A 146 8.65 -22.28 5.38
C PRO A 146 10.08 -22.73 5.04
N LYS A 147 10.86 -21.91 4.36
CA LYS A 147 12.23 -22.22 3.92
C LYS A 147 13.19 -21.11 4.29
N LYS A 148 14.43 -21.48 4.60
CA LYS A 148 15.52 -20.50 4.73
C LYS A 148 15.69 -19.73 3.43
N VAL A 149 16.11 -18.51 3.55
CA VAL A 149 16.26 -17.56 2.46
C VAL A 149 17.69 -17.02 2.47
N ASP A 150 18.34 -17.08 1.32
CA ASP A 150 19.59 -16.36 1.07
C ASP A 150 19.26 -14.91 0.78
N LEU A 151 19.64 -14.03 1.70
CA LEU A 151 19.29 -12.59 1.62
C LEU A 151 20.03 -11.89 0.49
N ASP A 152 21.28 -12.32 0.17
CA ASP A 152 22.07 -11.74 -0.93
C ASP A 152 21.39 -12.03 -2.27
N ALA A 153 20.96 -13.28 -2.48
CA ALA A 153 20.22 -13.69 -3.69
C ALA A 153 18.87 -12.96 -3.81
N VAL A 154 18.18 -12.72 -2.69
CA VAL A 154 16.96 -11.92 -2.64
C VAL A 154 17.23 -10.47 -3.06
N GLN A 155 18.27 -9.86 -2.50
CA GLN A 155 18.59 -8.45 -2.78
C GLN A 155 19.08 -8.27 -4.22
N GLU A 156 19.90 -9.21 -4.73
CA GLU A 156 20.33 -9.19 -6.13
C GLU A 156 19.13 -9.19 -7.09
N PHE A 157 18.17 -10.09 -6.87
CA PHE A 157 16.95 -10.11 -7.68
C PHE A 157 16.11 -8.84 -7.47
N ALA A 158 15.92 -8.36 -6.24
CA ALA A 158 15.17 -7.14 -5.96
C ALA A 158 15.72 -5.92 -6.70
N ASN A 159 17.06 -5.83 -6.86
CA ASN A 159 17.72 -4.77 -7.61
C ASN A 159 17.32 -4.77 -9.09
N THR A 160 17.05 -5.93 -9.69
CA THR A 160 16.62 -6.03 -11.11
C THR A 160 15.21 -5.45 -11.33
N LEU A 161 14.43 -5.31 -10.28
CA LEU A 161 13.06 -4.77 -10.32
C LEU A 161 13.01 -3.25 -10.18
N VAL A 162 14.13 -2.61 -9.81
CA VAL A 162 14.22 -1.14 -9.68
C VAL A 162 14.20 -0.51 -11.06
N GLY A 163 13.43 0.57 -11.21
CA GLY A 163 13.23 1.28 -12.47
C GLY A 163 11.81 1.18 -13.00
N LEU A 164 11.63 1.60 -14.23
CA LEU A 164 10.34 1.62 -14.93
C LEU A 164 10.17 0.31 -15.71
N HIS A 165 9.22 -0.51 -15.29
CA HIS A 165 8.90 -1.79 -15.93
C HIS A 165 7.40 -1.99 -16.10
N ASP A 166 7.02 -2.91 -16.98
CA ASP A 166 5.67 -3.47 -16.99
C ASP A 166 5.60 -4.66 -16.01
N PHE A 167 4.83 -4.48 -14.95
CA PHE A 167 4.63 -5.50 -13.90
C PHE A 167 3.37 -6.36 -14.15
N ALA A 168 2.96 -6.55 -15.40
CA ALA A 168 1.76 -7.31 -15.74
C ALA A 168 1.76 -8.71 -15.12
N ALA A 169 2.88 -9.44 -15.14
CA ALA A 169 3.03 -10.77 -14.53
C ALA A 169 2.71 -10.80 -13.03
N PHE A 170 2.91 -9.69 -12.32
CA PHE A 170 2.75 -9.56 -10.88
C PHE A 170 1.40 -8.95 -10.47
N CYS A 171 0.59 -8.48 -11.41
CA CYS A 171 -0.60 -7.70 -11.15
C CYS A 171 -1.87 -8.42 -11.56
N LYS A 172 -2.94 -8.23 -10.76
CA LYS A 172 -4.29 -8.52 -11.25
C LYS A 172 -4.75 -7.36 -12.12
N ALA A 173 -4.96 -7.62 -13.40
CA ALA A 173 -5.39 -6.62 -14.39
C ALA A 173 -6.71 -5.95 -13.98
N ARG A 174 -6.85 -4.67 -14.29
CA ARG A 174 -8.09 -3.90 -14.16
C ARG A 174 -8.38 -3.17 -15.47
N PRO A 175 -9.64 -3.09 -15.87
CA PRO A 175 -10.02 -2.29 -17.04
C PRO A 175 -9.51 -0.85 -16.89
N PHE A 176 -8.99 -0.29 -17.95
CA PHE A 176 -8.52 1.10 -18.04
C PHE A 176 -7.32 1.47 -17.14
N ALA A 177 -6.64 0.50 -16.52
CA ALA A 177 -5.42 0.73 -15.76
C ALA A 177 -4.21 0.10 -16.46
N THR A 178 -3.05 0.76 -16.38
CA THR A 178 -1.78 0.18 -16.85
C THR A 178 -1.12 -0.60 -15.72
N THR A 179 -0.20 -1.48 -16.06
CA THR A 179 0.66 -2.22 -15.12
C THR A 179 2.08 -1.65 -15.05
N ILE A 180 2.36 -0.60 -15.84
CA ILE A 180 3.65 0.08 -15.91
C ILE A 180 3.85 0.93 -14.66
N ARG A 181 4.89 0.61 -13.87
CA ARG A 181 5.22 1.29 -12.60
C ARG A 181 6.71 1.52 -12.51
N GLU A 182 7.08 2.52 -11.73
CA GLU A 182 8.47 2.82 -11.44
C GLU A 182 8.78 2.50 -9.98
N ILE A 183 9.55 1.43 -9.74
CA ILE A 183 10.10 1.13 -8.42
C ILE A 183 11.33 2.01 -8.22
N LYS A 184 11.33 2.80 -7.15
CA LYS A 184 12.42 3.72 -6.79
C LYS A 184 13.50 3.01 -5.97
N SER A 185 13.09 2.12 -5.07
CA SER A 185 13.98 1.25 -4.29
C SER A 185 13.24 -0.01 -3.86
N PHE A 186 13.98 -1.11 -3.69
CA PHE A 186 13.48 -2.34 -3.12
C PHE A 186 14.61 -3.00 -2.32
N GLU A 187 14.57 -2.81 -1.01
CA GLU A 187 15.64 -3.17 -0.10
C GLU A 187 15.17 -4.24 0.87
N TRP A 188 16.05 -5.20 1.16
CA TRP A 188 15.84 -6.26 2.12
C TRP A 188 16.85 -6.16 3.24
N HIS A 189 16.39 -6.32 4.48
CA HIS A 189 17.19 -6.17 5.68
C HIS A 189 17.01 -7.38 6.58
N ASP A 190 18.12 -7.89 7.13
CA ASP A 190 18.07 -8.79 8.29
C ASP A 190 17.83 -7.91 9.53
N VAL A 191 16.70 -8.12 10.17
CA VAL A 191 16.28 -7.41 11.38
C VAL A 191 16.10 -8.38 12.54
N SER A 192 16.80 -9.52 12.47
CA SER A 192 16.78 -10.57 13.48
C SER A 192 17.22 -10.07 14.85
N THR A 193 16.58 -10.56 15.89
CA THR A 193 16.96 -10.37 17.29
C THR A 193 17.04 -11.73 17.98
N SER A 194 17.44 -11.76 19.26
CA SER A 194 17.40 -12.98 20.07
C SER A 194 16.00 -13.55 20.24
N GLU A 195 14.99 -12.67 20.28
CA GLU A 195 13.58 -13.02 20.44
C GLU A 195 12.89 -13.33 19.10
N GLU A 196 13.34 -12.69 18.04
CA GLU A 196 12.83 -12.88 16.66
C GLU A 196 13.99 -13.27 15.72
N PRO A 197 14.49 -14.50 15.78
CA PRO A 197 15.54 -14.97 14.88
C PRO A 197 15.03 -15.14 13.45
N GLU A 198 15.94 -15.10 12.48
CA GLU A 198 15.64 -15.30 11.05
C GLU A 198 14.49 -14.41 10.58
N LEU A 199 14.48 -13.15 11.03
CA LEU A 199 13.48 -12.14 10.69
C LEU A 199 14.02 -11.18 9.64
N TYR A 200 13.26 -11.00 8.56
CA TYR A 200 13.63 -10.13 7.45
C TYR A 200 12.55 -9.08 7.20
N GLU A 201 12.98 -7.89 6.81
CA GLU A 201 12.08 -6.83 6.34
C GLU A 201 12.45 -6.43 4.91
N ALA A 202 11.42 -6.37 4.06
CA ALA A 202 11.51 -5.75 2.75
C ALA A 202 10.88 -4.36 2.80
N VAL A 203 11.57 -3.36 2.26
CA VAL A 203 11.03 -1.99 2.07
C VAL A 203 11.00 -1.69 0.59
N ILE A 204 9.84 -1.40 0.04
CA ILE A 204 9.66 -1.09 -1.37
C ILE A 204 9.01 0.28 -1.54
N VAL A 205 9.62 1.11 -2.38
CA VAL A 205 9.15 2.46 -2.73
C VAL A 205 8.86 2.51 -4.22
N ALA A 206 7.66 2.93 -4.59
CA ALA A 206 7.29 3.12 -5.99
C ALA A 206 6.34 4.32 -6.15
N ASP A 207 6.23 4.81 -7.38
CA ASP A 207 5.27 5.87 -7.73
C ASP A 207 3.81 5.44 -7.55
N ALA A 208 3.53 4.18 -7.85
CA ALA A 208 2.25 3.51 -7.60
C ALA A 208 2.44 1.99 -7.63
N PHE A 209 1.44 1.27 -7.15
CA PHE A 209 1.38 -0.19 -7.23
C PHE A 209 0.08 -0.63 -7.92
N CYS A 210 0.15 -1.63 -8.78
CA CYS A 210 -1.03 -2.30 -9.30
C CYS A 210 -1.52 -3.38 -8.32
N TRP A 211 -2.71 -3.89 -8.54
CA TRP A 211 -3.38 -4.78 -7.59
C TRP A 211 -2.59 -6.07 -7.35
N HIS A 212 -2.27 -6.37 -6.11
CA HIS A 212 -1.47 -7.50 -5.61
C HIS A 212 0.05 -7.40 -5.87
N MET A 213 0.54 -6.35 -6.54
CA MET A 213 1.93 -6.25 -7.02
C MET A 213 2.96 -6.52 -5.91
N VAL A 214 2.92 -5.80 -4.80
CA VAL A 214 3.94 -5.93 -3.74
C VAL A 214 4.01 -7.35 -3.20
N ARG A 215 2.86 -7.97 -2.91
CA ARG A 215 2.81 -9.35 -2.40
C ARG A 215 3.32 -10.37 -3.42
N ALA A 216 3.09 -10.13 -4.70
CA ALA A 216 3.62 -10.95 -5.78
C ALA A 216 5.15 -10.82 -5.90
N LEU A 217 5.67 -9.59 -5.86
CA LEU A 217 7.11 -9.32 -5.90
C LEU A 217 7.83 -9.95 -4.70
N VAL A 218 7.31 -9.73 -3.49
CA VAL A 218 7.86 -10.32 -2.26
C VAL A 218 7.91 -11.85 -2.35
N SER A 219 6.83 -12.51 -2.79
CA SER A 219 6.84 -13.97 -2.90
C SER A 219 7.83 -14.47 -3.93
N THR A 220 8.03 -13.71 -5.02
CA THR A 220 9.04 -14.06 -6.04
C THR A 220 10.46 -13.92 -5.50
N CYS A 221 10.75 -12.83 -4.77
CA CYS A 221 12.02 -12.66 -4.06
C CYS A 221 12.29 -13.82 -3.11
N LEU A 222 11.31 -14.22 -2.31
CA LEU A 222 11.45 -15.34 -1.36
C LEU A 222 11.57 -16.69 -2.07
N ASP A 223 10.92 -16.89 -3.22
CA ASP A 223 11.09 -18.11 -4.05
C ASP A 223 12.50 -18.18 -4.65
N VAL A 224 13.09 -17.05 -5.06
CA VAL A 224 14.49 -16.96 -5.52
C VAL A 224 15.45 -17.22 -4.36
N GLY A 225 15.36 -16.48 -3.26
CA GLY A 225 16.26 -16.64 -2.11
C GLY A 225 16.19 -18.02 -1.45
N SER A 226 15.07 -18.72 -1.56
CA SER A 226 14.96 -20.12 -1.08
C SER A 226 15.42 -21.16 -2.09
N GLY A 227 15.96 -20.76 -3.25
CA GLY A 227 16.39 -21.64 -4.32
C GLY A 227 15.27 -22.44 -5.01
N LYS A 228 14.01 -22.05 -4.77
CA LYS A 228 12.86 -22.70 -5.41
C LYS A 228 12.72 -22.31 -6.88
N ARG A 229 13.16 -21.11 -7.22
CA ARG A 229 13.22 -20.55 -8.58
C ARG A 229 14.59 -19.93 -8.79
N ASP A 230 15.08 -19.96 -10.02
CA ASP A 230 16.29 -19.21 -10.36
C ASP A 230 15.99 -17.75 -10.71
N ALA A 231 16.99 -16.89 -10.62
CA ALA A 231 16.85 -15.46 -10.90
C ALA A 231 16.51 -15.21 -12.39
N ALA A 232 16.98 -16.04 -13.33
CA ALA A 232 16.69 -15.87 -14.75
C ALA A 232 15.19 -16.05 -15.05
N TRP A 233 14.56 -17.07 -14.44
CA TRP A 233 13.11 -17.23 -14.53
C TRP A 233 12.38 -16.01 -13.98
N ALA A 234 12.82 -15.51 -12.82
CA ALA A 234 12.16 -14.38 -12.15
C ALA A 234 12.28 -13.07 -12.96
N VAL A 235 13.44 -12.80 -13.56
CA VAL A 235 13.67 -11.67 -14.48
C VAL A 235 12.82 -11.83 -15.75
N GLY A 236 12.69 -13.04 -16.27
CA GLY A 236 11.86 -13.35 -17.46
C GLY A 236 10.39 -12.94 -17.28
N LEU A 237 9.87 -12.90 -16.05
CA LEU A 237 8.50 -12.44 -15.75
C LEU A 237 8.26 -10.97 -16.17
N LEU A 238 9.29 -10.12 -16.20
CA LEU A 238 9.15 -8.73 -16.65
C LEU A 238 8.82 -8.62 -18.15
N GLY A 239 9.02 -9.69 -18.92
CA GLY A 239 8.62 -9.77 -20.33
C GLY A 239 7.20 -10.30 -20.56
N GLU A 240 6.51 -10.79 -19.52
CA GLU A 240 5.14 -11.29 -19.66
C GLU A 240 4.13 -10.13 -19.60
N LEU A 241 3.18 -10.11 -20.54
CA LEU A 241 2.17 -9.06 -20.66
C LEU A 241 0.86 -9.37 -19.92
N GLU A 242 0.77 -10.53 -19.26
CA GLU A 242 -0.37 -10.98 -18.50
C GLU A 242 0.06 -11.52 -17.12
N ARG A 243 -0.89 -11.63 -16.22
CA ARG A 243 -0.65 -12.21 -14.90
C ARG A 243 -0.11 -13.63 -14.99
N SER A 244 1.10 -13.86 -14.49
CA SER A 244 1.68 -15.19 -14.46
C SER A 244 0.99 -16.10 -13.42
N PRO A 245 0.49 -17.27 -13.83
CA PRO A 245 -0.10 -18.23 -12.89
C PRO A 245 0.94 -18.86 -11.96
N SER A 246 2.22 -18.77 -12.31
CA SER A 246 3.34 -19.29 -11.52
C SER A 246 3.73 -18.38 -10.36
N VAL A 247 3.28 -17.11 -10.38
CA VAL A 247 3.56 -16.12 -9.32
C VAL A 247 2.48 -16.20 -8.25
N ARG A 248 2.89 -16.63 -7.05
CA ARG A 248 2.05 -16.70 -5.86
C ARG A 248 1.96 -15.33 -5.17
N LEU A 249 1.07 -15.21 -4.20
CA LEU A 249 0.99 -14.03 -3.34
C LEU A 249 1.54 -14.37 -1.95
N ALA A 250 2.47 -13.57 -1.47
CA ALA A 250 2.87 -13.61 -0.08
C ALA A 250 1.67 -13.29 0.85
N PRO A 251 1.62 -13.82 2.08
CA PRO A 251 0.55 -13.55 3.04
C PRO A 251 0.28 -12.06 3.22
N ALA A 252 -0.99 -11.66 3.31
CA ALA A 252 -1.36 -10.26 3.37
C ALA A 252 -0.88 -9.56 4.65
N HIS A 253 -0.97 -10.27 5.79
CA HIS A 253 -0.65 -9.73 7.11
C HIS A 253 0.83 -9.35 7.30
N GLY A 254 1.77 -9.83 6.47
CA GLY A 254 3.14 -9.32 6.50
C GLY A 254 3.29 -7.93 5.89
N LEU A 255 2.29 -7.43 5.15
CA LEU A 255 2.37 -6.20 4.38
C LEU A 255 1.76 -5.00 5.11
N THR A 256 2.51 -3.91 5.19
CA THR A 256 2.07 -2.64 5.78
C THR A 256 2.39 -1.48 4.85
N LEU A 257 1.41 -0.63 4.50
CA LEU A 257 1.65 0.68 3.91
C LEU A 257 2.19 1.61 5.00
N ILE A 258 3.45 2.00 4.91
CA ILE A 258 4.12 2.78 5.96
C ILE A 258 4.23 4.27 5.65
N GLY A 259 4.04 4.69 4.39
CA GLY A 259 4.12 6.10 4.02
C GLY A 259 3.60 6.41 2.63
N VAL A 260 3.19 7.66 2.46
CA VAL A 260 2.82 8.27 1.18
C VAL A 260 3.45 9.65 1.12
N ASP A 261 4.29 9.88 0.13
CA ASP A 261 4.97 11.17 -0.05
C ASP A 261 4.22 12.05 -1.04
N TYR A 262 4.24 13.34 -0.76
CA TYR A 262 3.62 14.37 -1.57
C TYR A 262 4.65 15.46 -1.90
N PRO A 263 4.49 16.19 -3.02
CA PRO A 263 5.31 17.36 -3.28
C PRO A 263 4.98 18.48 -2.29
N VAL A 264 5.83 19.53 -2.28
CA VAL A 264 5.49 20.79 -1.60
C VAL A 264 4.18 21.35 -2.15
N ASP A 265 3.46 22.15 -1.35
CA ASP A 265 2.08 22.59 -1.64
C ASP A 265 1.89 23.18 -3.05
N SER A 266 2.87 23.96 -3.54
CA SER A 266 2.82 24.55 -4.88
C SER A 266 2.84 23.53 -6.03
N GLY A 267 3.30 22.29 -5.79
CA GLY A 267 3.40 21.22 -6.78
C GLY A 267 2.18 20.27 -6.82
N LEU A 268 1.28 20.34 -5.84
CA LEU A 268 0.20 19.36 -5.66
C LEU A 268 -0.75 19.26 -6.84
N ALA A 269 -1.26 20.39 -7.34
CA ALA A 269 -2.20 20.43 -8.46
C ALA A 269 -1.54 19.94 -9.77
N ALA A 270 -0.31 20.39 -10.04
CA ALA A 270 0.45 19.97 -11.23
C ALA A 270 0.73 18.45 -11.20
N ARG A 271 1.11 17.93 -10.03
CA ARG A 271 1.32 16.49 -9.85
C ARG A 271 0.03 15.70 -10.07
N ALA A 272 -1.10 16.15 -9.51
CA ALA A 272 -2.39 15.49 -9.68
C ALA A 272 -2.79 15.41 -11.17
N ALA A 273 -2.62 16.50 -11.92
CA ALA A 273 -2.91 16.54 -13.34
C ALA A 273 -2.01 15.59 -14.15
N HIS A 274 -0.71 15.53 -13.82
CA HIS A 274 0.24 14.62 -14.48
C HIS A 274 -0.08 13.15 -14.18
N THR A 275 -0.35 12.82 -12.91
CA THR A 275 -0.61 11.43 -12.48
C THR A 275 -1.95 10.89 -13.04
N ALA A 276 -2.90 11.76 -13.36
CA ALA A 276 -4.15 11.37 -14.00
C ALA A 276 -3.96 10.90 -15.45
N GLN A 277 -2.82 11.21 -16.09
CA GLN A 277 -2.47 10.74 -17.43
C GLN A 277 -2.06 9.26 -17.37
N ARG A 278 -2.44 8.52 -18.40
CA ARG A 278 -2.11 7.10 -18.51
C ARG A 278 -0.72 6.95 -19.12
N ARG A 279 0.14 6.13 -18.51
CA ARG A 279 1.42 5.74 -19.09
C ARG A 279 1.22 4.89 -20.34
N ASP A 280 2.11 5.10 -21.33
CA ASP A 280 2.18 4.32 -22.56
C ASP A 280 3.25 3.24 -22.45
N ALA A 281 3.07 2.11 -23.19
CA ALA A 281 4.03 1.02 -23.20
C ALA A 281 5.39 1.43 -23.78
N SER A 282 5.44 2.44 -24.63
CA SER A 282 6.68 2.99 -25.19
C SER A 282 7.58 3.69 -24.16
N GLU A 283 7.04 4.03 -22.97
CA GLU A 283 7.83 4.61 -21.88
C GLU A 283 8.75 3.56 -21.21
N VAL A 284 8.45 2.27 -21.37
CA VAL A 284 9.27 1.18 -20.81
C VAL A 284 10.47 1.00 -21.74
N HIS A 285 11.63 1.50 -21.31
CA HIS A 285 12.89 1.22 -21.99
C HIS A 285 13.22 -0.26 -21.78
N THR A 286 13.10 -1.05 -22.84
CA THR A 286 13.64 -2.40 -22.88
C THR A 286 15.15 -2.30 -22.69
N VAL A 287 15.63 -2.77 -21.54
CA VAL A 287 17.06 -3.04 -21.36
C VAL A 287 17.42 -4.25 -22.21
N THR A 288 17.49 -4.05 -23.53
CA THR A 288 18.14 -4.96 -24.45
C THR A 288 19.59 -4.51 -24.60
N GLY A 289 20.44 -5.02 -23.75
CA GLY A 289 21.87 -4.79 -23.78
C GLY A 289 22.61 -5.99 -23.25
N HIS A 290 22.57 -7.13 -23.95
CA HIS A 290 23.72 -8.01 -23.96
C HIS A 290 24.75 -7.40 -24.91
N PRO A 291 25.95 -7.04 -24.47
CA PRO A 291 27.06 -6.90 -25.39
C PRO A 291 27.44 -8.32 -25.82
N THR A 292 27.22 -8.60 -27.11
CA THR A 292 27.96 -9.64 -27.82
C THR A 292 29.40 -9.14 -27.90
N GLU A 293 30.32 -9.76 -27.18
CA GLU A 293 31.66 -10.17 -27.62
C GLU A 293 32.30 -11.07 -26.57
#